data_f9e7f8b14cdc7147738d4e63231a6b1c
#
_entry.id   f9e7f8b14cdc7147738d4e63231a6b1c
#
_cell.length_a   1.000
_cell.length_b   1.000
_cell.length_c   1.000
_cell.angle_alpha   90.00
_cell.angle_beta   90.00
_cell.angle_gamma   90.00
#
_symmetry.space_group_name_H-M   'P 1'
#
loop_
_entity.id
_entity.type
_entity.pdbx_description
1 polymer ?
#
loop_
_entity_poly.entity_id
_entity_poly.type
_entity_poly.pdbx_seq_one_letter_code
_entity_poly.pdbx_strand_id
1 'polypeptide(L)'
;MVEAGHSRLCENQTCQHQTFPRTDPAVIMIVKKTFSDGIERCLLGRQASWPEGVFSTLAGFVDPGETLEQAVAREVMEEAGIAVTDIQYIASQPWPFPSSIMFGFMATAVSEDIQVDKDELDDARWFSRDDLNQFGQWHEQGSHLKLTRQDSISRFLVEHWRNL
;
A
#
# COMPACT_ATOMS: atom_id res chain seq x y z
N MET A 1 34.79 3.97 -1.17
CA MET A 1 33.49 4.61 -1.50
C MET A 1 33.82 5.91 -2.22
N VAL A 2 33.12 6.22 -3.30
CA VAL A 2 33.26 7.47 -4.05
C VAL A 2 32.02 8.35 -3.84
N GLU A 3 32.12 9.66 -4.20
CA GLU A 3 31.01 10.62 -4.11
C GLU A 3 30.36 10.65 -2.72
N ALA A 4 31.16 10.81 -1.67
CA ALA A 4 30.71 10.89 -0.28
C ALA A 4 29.85 9.67 0.18
N GLY A 5 30.02 8.51 -0.46
CA GLY A 5 29.30 7.28 -0.14
C GLY A 5 28.03 7.03 -0.97
N HIS A 6 27.68 7.91 -1.91
CA HIS A 6 26.52 7.73 -2.80
C HIS A 6 26.72 6.61 -3.82
N SER A 7 27.95 6.20 -4.07
CA SER A 7 28.25 5.08 -4.97
C SER A 7 29.46 4.27 -4.52
N ARG A 8 29.63 3.09 -5.10
CA ARG A 8 30.79 2.21 -4.90
C ARG A 8 31.43 1.95 -6.25
N LEU A 9 32.75 2.11 -6.31
CA LEU A 9 33.57 1.78 -7.48
C LEU A 9 34.32 0.47 -7.23
N CYS A 10 34.33 -0.44 -8.21
CA CYS A 10 35.13 -1.65 -8.17
C CYS A 10 36.61 -1.29 -8.24
N GLU A 11 37.42 -1.79 -7.30
CA GLU A 11 38.86 -1.51 -7.22
C GLU A 11 39.68 -2.28 -8.27
N ASN A 12 39.07 -3.25 -8.95
CA ASN A 12 39.72 -3.95 -10.06
C ASN A 12 39.91 -3.00 -11.24
N GLN A 13 41.14 -2.73 -11.61
CA GLN A 13 41.50 -1.78 -12.67
C GLN A 13 40.92 -2.11 -14.05
N THR A 14 40.61 -3.37 -14.32
CA THR A 14 39.99 -3.81 -15.59
C THR A 14 38.50 -3.76 -15.55
N CYS A 15 37.86 -3.67 -14.39
CA CYS A 15 36.42 -3.61 -14.22
C CYS A 15 35.92 -2.16 -14.06
N GLN A 16 36.39 -1.45 -13.04
CA GLN A 16 36.03 -0.08 -12.68
C GLN A 16 34.48 0.18 -12.69
N HIS A 17 33.66 -0.88 -12.50
CA HIS A 17 32.23 -0.76 -12.48
C HIS A 17 31.76 0.05 -11.25
N GLN A 18 30.93 1.06 -11.49
CA GLN A 18 30.31 1.86 -10.43
C GLN A 18 28.90 1.35 -10.14
N THR A 19 28.60 1.15 -8.85
CA THR A 19 27.28 0.73 -8.38
C THR A 19 26.68 1.80 -7.48
N PHE A 20 25.38 1.98 -7.60
CA PHE A 20 24.59 2.91 -6.78
C PHE A 20 23.69 2.14 -5.80
N PRO A 21 23.28 2.74 -4.68
CA PRO A 21 22.26 2.17 -3.82
C PRO A 21 20.97 1.89 -4.60
N ARG A 22 20.38 0.74 -4.37
CA ARG A 22 19.09 0.38 -4.93
C ARG A 22 17.97 1.02 -4.12
N THR A 23 16.94 1.52 -4.79
CA THR A 23 15.66 1.91 -4.19
C THR A 23 14.54 1.31 -5.02
N ASP A 24 13.70 0.49 -4.40
CA ASP A 24 12.61 -0.21 -5.06
C ASP A 24 11.32 0.59 -4.90
N PRO A 25 10.72 1.10 -6.00
CA PRO A 25 9.47 1.83 -5.92
C PRO A 25 8.31 0.87 -5.64
N ALA A 26 7.43 1.25 -4.72
CA ALA A 26 6.19 0.55 -4.43
C ALA A 26 5.05 1.55 -4.33
N VAL A 27 3.86 1.16 -4.78
CA VAL A 27 2.63 1.92 -4.58
C VAL A 27 1.87 1.36 -3.38
N ILE A 28 1.15 2.22 -2.69
CA ILE A 28 0.23 1.86 -1.62
C ILE A 28 -1.00 2.74 -1.74
N MET A 29 -2.20 2.15 -1.69
CA MET A 29 -3.39 2.90 -2.06
C MET A 29 -4.57 2.65 -1.16
N ILE A 30 -5.25 3.75 -0.76
CA ILE A 30 -6.59 3.66 -0.23
C ILE A 30 -7.59 3.73 -1.38
N VAL A 31 -8.39 2.68 -1.54
CA VAL A 31 -9.45 2.61 -2.54
C VAL A 31 -10.76 2.90 -1.86
N LYS A 32 -11.53 3.86 -2.39
CA LYS A 32 -12.81 4.27 -1.82
C LYS A 32 -13.95 4.09 -2.81
N LYS A 33 -15.17 3.94 -2.28
CA LYS A 33 -16.40 3.90 -3.06
C LYS A 33 -17.60 4.34 -2.22
N THR A 34 -18.47 5.14 -2.82
CA THR A 34 -19.81 5.42 -2.26
C THR A 34 -20.77 4.31 -2.71
N PHE A 35 -21.37 3.64 -1.77
CA PHE A 35 -22.32 2.55 -1.98
C PHE A 35 -23.73 3.06 -2.24
N SER A 36 -24.65 2.14 -2.64
CA SER A 36 -26.04 2.46 -2.92
C SER A 36 -26.83 3.01 -1.70
N ASP A 37 -26.35 2.72 -0.49
CA ASP A 37 -26.88 3.26 0.77
C ASP A 37 -26.38 4.70 1.08
N GLY A 38 -25.58 5.29 0.19
CA GLY A 38 -25.00 6.63 0.34
C GLY A 38 -23.79 6.68 1.25
N ILE A 39 -23.33 5.55 1.80
CA ILE A 39 -22.16 5.49 2.70
C ILE A 39 -20.90 5.25 1.88
N GLU A 40 -19.89 6.11 2.04
CA GLU A 40 -18.58 5.90 1.48
C GLU A 40 -17.79 4.93 2.37
N ARG A 41 -17.18 3.92 1.72
CA ARG A 41 -16.34 2.91 2.37
C ARG A 41 -14.96 2.88 1.73
N CYS A 42 -13.97 2.47 2.48
CA CYS A 42 -12.63 2.15 1.96
C CYS A 42 -12.39 0.65 1.95
N LEU A 43 -11.61 0.20 0.97
CA LEU A 43 -11.15 -1.18 0.86
C LEU A 43 -9.87 -1.34 1.68
N LEU A 44 -9.85 -2.34 2.55
CA LEU A 44 -8.65 -2.78 3.24
C LEU A 44 -8.48 -4.28 3.05
N GLY A 45 -7.23 -4.70 2.91
CA GLY A 45 -6.82 -6.08 2.79
C GLY A 45 -6.01 -6.56 3.98
N ARG A 46 -5.86 -7.88 4.07
CA ARG A 46 -5.06 -8.55 5.08
C ARG A 46 -4.28 -9.71 4.46
N GLN A 47 -3.00 -9.81 4.76
CA GLN A 47 -2.18 -10.98 4.39
C GLN A 47 -2.22 -12.04 5.50
N ALA A 48 -2.15 -13.33 5.12
CA ALA A 48 -2.17 -14.45 6.06
C ALA A 48 -0.99 -14.43 7.06
N SER A 49 0.14 -13.85 6.66
CA SER A 49 1.34 -13.72 7.49
C SER A 49 1.24 -12.67 8.60
N TRP A 50 0.22 -11.80 8.55
CA TRP A 50 0.04 -10.74 9.55
C TRP A 50 -0.66 -11.24 10.80
N PRO A 51 -0.51 -10.55 11.95
CA PRO A 51 -1.27 -10.85 13.14
C PRO A 51 -2.77 -10.84 12.85
N GLU A 52 -3.51 -11.72 13.54
CA GLU A 52 -4.96 -11.84 13.37
C GLU A 52 -5.68 -10.50 13.57
N GLY A 53 -6.63 -10.21 12.67
CA GLY A 53 -7.45 -9.00 12.69
C GLY A 53 -6.78 -7.74 12.16
N VAL A 54 -5.52 -7.77 11.74
CA VAL A 54 -4.85 -6.60 11.17
C VAL A 54 -5.21 -6.43 9.72
N PHE A 55 -5.70 -5.22 9.37
CA PHE A 55 -6.00 -4.78 8.02
C PHE A 55 -5.15 -3.56 7.63
N SER A 56 -4.81 -3.48 6.35
CA SER A 56 -4.01 -2.42 5.73
C SER A 56 -4.62 -2.00 4.40
N THR A 57 -4.18 -0.87 3.89
CA THR A 57 -4.36 -0.50 2.48
C THR A 57 -3.59 -1.47 1.59
N LEU A 58 -4.05 -1.69 0.36
CA LEU A 58 -3.39 -2.52 -0.66
C LEU A 58 -2.06 -1.89 -1.07
N ALA A 59 -1.09 -2.71 -1.46
CA ALA A 59 0.24 -2.23 -1.85
C ALA A 59 0.99 -3.26 -2.68
N GLY A 60 1.73 -2.78 -3.70
CA GLY A 60 2.59 -3.64 -4.48
C GLY A 60 3.76 -2.91 -5.13
N PHE A 61 4.66 -3.64 -5.75
CA PHE A 61 5.82 -3.05 -6.42
C PHE A 61 5.45 -2.50 -7.80
N VAL A 62 6.19 -1.47 -8.21
CA VAL A 62 6.09 -0.92 -9.56
C VAL A 62 6.91 -1.79 -10.50
N ASP A 63 6.28 -2.29 -11.55
CA ASP A 63 6.94 -3.11 -12.56
C ASP A 63 7.74 -2.25 -13.56
N PRO A 64 8.82 -2.79 -14.15
CA PRO A 64 9.59 -2.06 -15.14
C PRO A 64 8.75 -1.64 -16.35
N GLY A 65 8.65 -0.34 -16.57
CA GLY A 65 7.97 0.25 -17.72
C GLY A 65 6.54 0.71 -17.49
N GLU A 66 5.99 0.50 -16.29
CA GLU A 66 4.69 1.08 -15.92
C GLU A 66 4.82 2.41 -15.17
N THR A 67 3.77 3.21 -15.19
CA THR A 67 3.65 4.41 -14.35
C THR A 67 3.14 4.03 -12.96
N LEU A 68 3.27 4.94 -11.98
CA LEU A 68 2.74 4.69 -10.62
C LEU A 68 1.23 4.47 -10.62
N GLU A 69 0.48 5.21 -11.46
CA GLU A 69 -0.96 5.06 -11.59
C GLU A 69 -1.35 3.72 -12.24
N GLN A 70 -0.54 3.23 -13.20
CA GLN A 70 -0.74 1.91 -13.79
C GLN A 70 -0.48 0.81 -12.76
N ALA A 71 0.57 0.94 -11.94
CA ALA A 71 0.84 0.03 -10.84
C ALA A 71 -0.32 -0.01 -9.83
N VAL A 72 -0.86 1.15 -9.44
CA VAL A 72 -2.05 1.22 -8.58
C VAL A 72 -3.23 0.46 -9.19
N ALA A 73 -3.52 0.69 -10.47
CA ALA A 73 -4.66 0.04 -11.13
C ALA A 73 -4.47 -1.48 -11.26
N ARG A 74 -3.25 -1.93 -11.56
CA ARG A 74 -2.89 -3.34 -11.67
C ARG A 74 -2.99 -4.05 -10.32
N GLU A 75 -2.34 -3.52 -9.28
CA GLU A 75 -2.33 -4.14 -7.95
C GLU A 75 -3.74 -4.28 -7.37
N VAL A 76 -4.60 -3.24 -7.48
CA VAL A 76 -5.99 -3.35 -7.01
C VAL A 76 -6.78 -4.38 -7.81
N MET A 77 -6.50 -4.52 -9.10
CA MET A 77 -7.13 -5.54 -9.93
C MET A 77 -6.63 -6.95 -9.57
N GLU A 78 -5.34 -7.14 -9.34
CA GLU A 78 -4.72 -8.42 -8.98
C GLU A 78 -5.17 -8.86 -7.58
N GLU A 79 -5.01 -8.02 -6.56
CA GLU A 79 -5.31 -8.37 -5.17
C GLU A 79 -6.82 -8.49 -4.87
N ALA A 80 -7.66 -7.65 -5.49
CA ALA A 80 -9.07 -7.53 -5.12
C ALA A 80 -10.08 -7.66 -6.28
N GLY A 81 -9.65 -7.79 -7.54
CA GLY A 81 -10.52 -7.90 -8.71
C GLY A 81 -11.30 -6.63 -9.03
N ILE A 82 -10.85 -5.46 -8.59
CA ILE A 82 -11.57 -4.19 -8.70
C ILE A 82 -10.83 -3.23 -9.64
N ALA A 83 -11.54 -2.74 -10.66
CA ALA A 83 -11.05 -1.63 -11.47
C ALA A 83 -11.19 -0.30 -10.72
N VAL A 84 -10.21 0.59 -10.88
CA VAL A 84 -10.19 1.91 -10.22
C VAL A 84 -10.04 3.06 -11.21
N THR A 85 -10.52 4.23 -10.80
CA THR A 85 -10.42 5.52 -11.49
C THR A 85 -9.96 6.60 -10.51
N ASP A 86 -9.79 7.83 -10.97
CA ASP A 86 -9.45 9.00 -10.15
C ASP A 86 -8.27 8.76 -9.21
N ILE A 87 -7.21 8.16 -9.75
CA ILE A 87 -5.99 7.83 -9.01
C ILE A 87 -5.23 9.11 -8.71
N GLN A 88 -5.09 9.46 -7.43
CA GLN A 88 -4.47 10.69 -6.97
C GLN A 88 -3.32 10.40 -6.00
N TYR A 89 -2.15 10.96 -6.29
CA TYR A 89 -1.02 10.92 -5.36
C TYR A 89 -1.31 11.75 -4.11
N ILE A 90 -0.99 11.19 -2.94
CA ILE A 90 -1.23 11.83 -1.63
C ILE A 90 0.09 12.12 -0.90
N ALA A 91 0.96 11.11 -0.75
CA ALA A 91 2.20 11.23 0.03
C ALA A 91 3.20 10.14 -0.36
N SER A 92 4.42 10.25 0.15
CA SER A 92 5.41 9.16 0.06
C SER A 92 6.10 8.93 1.40
N GLN A 93 6.59 7.70 1.59
CA GLN A 93 7.35 7.32 2.78
C GLN A 93 8.53 6.42 2.39
N PRO A 94 9.78 6.76 2.82
CA PRO A 94 10.88 5.82 2.75
C PRO A 94 10.58 4.57 3.58
N TRP A 95 10.77 3.39 2.97
CA TRP A 95 10.58 2.10 3.61
C TRP A 95 11.83 1.23 3.45
N PRO A 96 12.90 1.49 4.24
CA PRO A 96 14.21 0.86 4.08
C PRO A 96 14.25 -0.58 4.62
N PHE A 97 13.25 -1.39 4.30
CA PHE A 97 13.10 -2.78 4.71
C PHE A 97 12.81 -3.68 3.48
N PRO A 98 13.87 -4.00 2.65
CA PRO A 98 15.26 -3.52 2.79
C PRO A 98 15.56 -2.18 2.10
N SER A 99 14.85 -1.75 1.06
CA SER A 99 15.28 -0.64 0.19
C SER A 99 14.13 0.05 -0.57
N SER A 100 12.89 0.00 -0.06
CA SER A 100 11.75 0.55 -0.79
C SER A 100 11.51 2.03 -0.50
N ILE A 101 10.85 2.70 -1.45
CA ILE A 101 10.12 3.93 -1.26
C ILE A 101 8.67 3.68 -1.62
N MET A 102 7.74 4.03 -0.73
CA MET A 102 6.32 3.85 -0.94
C MET A 102 5.66 5.15 -1.39
N PHE A 103 4.88 5.07 -2.47
CA PHE A 103 4.09 6.18 -3.00
C PHE A 103 2.61 5.93 -2.68
N GLY A 104 2.04 6.79 -1.85
CA GLY A 104 0.67 6.69 -1.36
C GLY A 104 -0.33 7.37 -2.28
N PHE A 105 -1.38 6.65 -2.63
CA PHE A 105 -2.45 7.10 -3.52
C PHE A 105 -3.83 6.96 -2.88
N MET A 106 -4.78 7.71 -3.42
CA MET A 106 -6.21 7.49 -3.24
C MET A 106 -6.82 7.21 -4.61
N ALA A 107 -7.71 6.21 -4.69
CA ALA A 107 -8.40 5.83 -5.92
C ALA A 107 -9.88 5.56 -5.66
N THR A 108 -10.70 5.68 -6.70
CA THR A 108 -12.14 5.41 -6.65
C THR A 108 -12.45 4.07 -7.35
N ALA A 109 -13.09 3.14 -6.64
CA ALA A 109 -13.48 1.86 -7.22
C ALA A 109 -14.67 2.00 -8.18
N VAL A 110 -14.62 1.25 -9.28
CA VAL A 110 -15.72 1.18 -10.26
C VAL A 110 -16.84 0.26 -9.77
N SER A 111 -16.51 -0.87 -9.12
CA SER A 111 -17.46 -1.87 -8.59
C SER A 111 -17.33 -2.07 -7.09
N GLU A 112 -18.29 -2.78 -6.50
CA GLU A 112 -18.29 -3.16 -5.07
C GLU A 112 -17.83 -4.62 -4.86
N ASP A 113 -17.86 -5.41 -5.94
CA ASP A 113 -17.62 -6.86 -5.89
C ASP A 113 -16.13 -7.15 -5.74
N ILE A 114 -15.75 -7.66 -4.59
CA ILE A 114 -14.37 -8.06 -4.28
C ILE A 114 -14.14 -9.51 -4.73
N GLN A 115 -13.07 -9.73 -5.48
CA GLN A 115 -12.56 -11.04 -5.86
C GLN A 115 -11.10 -11.16 -5.37
N VAL A 116 -10.95 -11.65 -4.16
CA VAL A 116 -9.63 -11.76 -3.50
C VAL A 116 -8.78 -12.83 -4.19
N ASP A 117 -7.58 -12.46 -4.60
CA ASP A 117 -6.54 -13.44 -4.93
C ASP A 117 -6.00 -14.06 -3.63
N LYS A 118 -6.27 -15.35 -3.44
CA LYS A 118 -5.90 -16.09 -2.22
C LYS A 118 -4.41 -16.39 -2.10
N ASP A 119 -3.65 -16.20 -3.18
CA ASP A 119 -2.19 -16.34 -3.15
C ASP A 119 -1.53 -15.07 -2.58
N GLU A 120 -2.23 -13.91 -2.64
CA GLU A 120 -1.71 -12.62 -2.16
C GLU A 120 -2.38 -12.16 -0.86
N LEU A 121 -3.71 -12.23 -0.78
CA LEU A 121 -4.49 -11.79 0.38
C LEU A 121 -5.31 -12.91 1.00
N ASP A 122 -5.30 -12.98 2.32
CA ASP A 122 -6.21 -13.85 3.10
C ASP A 122 -7.65 -13.31 3.08
N ASP A 123 -7.81 -11.99 3.16
CA ASP A 123 -9.11 -11.32 3.23
C ASP A 123 -9.03 -9.89 2.69
N ALA A 124 -10.12 -9.40 2.10
CA ALA A 124 -10.31 -8.00 1.75
C ALA A 124 -11.77 -7.59 1.96
N ARG A 125 -12.00 -6.43 2.57
CA ARG A 125 -13.35 -5.94 2.93
C ARG A 125 -13.48 -4.44 2.76
N TRP A 126 -14.74 -4.02 2.57
CA TRP A 126 -15.14 -2.62 2.64
C TRP A 126 -15.46 -2.22 4.07
N PHE A 127 -14.92 -1.08 4.49
CA PHE A 127 -15.15 -0.52 5.83
C PHE A 127 -15.61 0.95 5.72
N SER A 128 -16.67 1.27 6.43
CA SER A 128 -17.11 2.65 6.62
C SER A 128 -16.22 3.36 7.66
N ARG A 129 -16.36 4.69 7.75
CA ARG A 129 -15.71 5.47 8.82
C ARG A 129 -16.15 5.00 10.21
N ASP A 130 -17.41 4.61 10.37
CA ASP A 130 -17.96 4.12 11.64
C ASP A 130 -17.38 2.74 12.01
N ASP A 131 -17.19 1.85 11.04
CA ASP A 131 -16.51 0.57 11.29
C ASP A 131 -15.09 0.80 11.81
N LEU A 132 -14.36 1.73 11.17
CA LEU A 132 -12.98 2.04 11.59
C LEU A 132 -12.86 2.68 12.97
N ASN A 133 -13.93 3.30 13.50
CA ASN A 133 -13.96 3.80 14.87
C ASN A 133 -13.89 2.68 15.91
N GLN A 134 -14.24 1.45 15.51
CA GLN A 134 -14.20 0.27 16.39
C GLN A 134 -12.89 -0.51 16.28
N PHE A 135 -11.97 -0.10 15.38
CA PHE A 135 -10.69 -0.77 15.20
C PHE A 135 -9.72 -0.43 16.32
N GLY A 136 -9.06 -1.45 16.83
CA GLY A 136 -7.95 -1.30 17.77
C GLY A 136 -6.63 -0.89 17.08
N GLN A 137 -5.61 -0.72 17.93
CA GLN A 137 -4.27 -0.42 17.49
C GLN A 137 -3.48 -1.69 17.18
N TRP A 138 -2.46 -1.61 16.34
CA TRP A 138 -1.61 -2.72 15.94
C TRP A 138 -1.14 -3.63 17.09
N HIS A 139 -0.75 -3.02 18.21
CA HIS A 139 -0.16 -3.72 19.36
C HIS A 139 -1.18 -4.23 20.38
N GLU A 140 -2.46 -3.93 20.23
CA GLU A 140 -3.48 -4.36 21.18
C GLU A 140 -3.74 -5.86 21.05
N GLN A 141 -3.93 -6.52 22.20
CA GLN A 141 -4.31 -7.92 22.23
C GLN A 141 -5.83 -8.05 22.16
N GLY A 142 -6.32 -9.10 21.53
CA GLY A 142 -7.74 -9.38 21.39
C GLY A 142 -8.14 -9.74 19.96
N SER A 143 -9.38 -10.16 19.79
CA SER A 143 -9.95 -10.62 18.50
C SER A 143 -10.61 -9.50 17.68
N HIS A 144 -10.50 -8.24 18.08
CA HIS A 144 -11.04 -7.12 17.35
C HIS A 144 -10.18 -6.78 16.13
N LEU A 145 -10.78 -6.13 15.15
CA LEU A 145 -10.07 -5.65 13.97
C LEU A 145 -9.10 -4.52 14.34
N LYS A 146 -7.98 -4.44 13.65
CA LYS A 146 -6.88 -3.51 13.95
C LYS A 146 -6.37 -2.86 12.68
N LEU A 147 -5.98 -1.60 12.80
CA LEU A 147 -5.24 -0.91 11.76
C LEU A 147 -3.74 -1.10 11.93
N THR A 148 -2.99 -0.84 10.86
CA THR A 148 -1.54 -0.80 10.85
C THR A 148 -0.98 0.24 11.83
N ARG A 149 0.34 0.19 12.06
CA ARG A 149 1.05 1.09 12.96
C ARG A 149 0.81 2.55 12.58
N GLN A 150 0.74 3.43 13.59
CA GLN A 150 0.47 4.86 13.40
C GLN A 150 1.54 5.60 12.58
N ASP A 151 2.77 5.08 12.55
CA ASP A 151 3.90 5.62 11.81
C ASP A 151 3.99 5.11 10.36
N SER A 152 3.03 4.30 9.91
CA SER A 152 3.00 3.77 8.53
C SER A 152 2.20 4.65 7.59
N ILE A 153 2.63 4.73 6.33
CA ILE A 153 1.89 5.41 5.27
C ILE A 153 0.49 4.81 5.06
N SER A 154 0.30 3.50 5.25
CA SER A 154 -1.02 2.87 5.23
C SER A 154 -1.96 3.55 6.24
N ARG A 155 -1.53 3.70 7.50
CA ARG A 155 -2.32 4.37 8.52
C ARG A 155 -2.57 5.83 8.16
N PHE A 156 -1.57 6.53 7.65
CA PHE A 156 -1.71 7.91 7.20
C PHE A 156 -2.79 8.05 6.11
N LEU A 157 -2.83 7.16 5.11
CA LEU A 157 -3.84 7.18 4.05
C LEU A 157 -5.25 6.92 4.59
N VAL A 158 -5.41 5.98 5.53
CA VAL A 158 -6.69 5.72 6.18
C VAL A 158 -7.17 6.95 6.94
N GLU A 159 -6.32 7.58 7.76
CA GLU A 159 -6.68 8.79 8.51
C GLU A 159 -6.93 9.99 7.59
N HIS A 160 -6.17 10.12 6.50
CA HIS A 160 -6.42 11.15 5.50
C HIS A 160 -7.83 11.02 4.90
N TRP A 161 -8.21 9.80 4.46
CA TRP A 161 -9.55 9.54 3.95
C TRP A 161 -10.66 9.75 5.00
N ARG A 162 -10.42 9.39 6.25
CA ARG A 162 -11.41 9.57 7.34
C ARG A 162 -11.74 11.04 7.60
N ASN A 163 -10.80 11.94 7.34
CA ASN A 163 -10.94 13.38 7.62
C ASN A 163 -11.41 14.21 6.41
N LEU A 164 -11.71 13.57 5.27
CA LEU A 164 -12.35 14.19 4.11
C LEU A 164 -13.87 14.24 4.32
#